data_36782802c97a90b026e2ffcf6a36ceb7
#
_entry.id   36782802c97a90b026e2ffcf6a36ceb7
#
_cell.length_a   1.000
_cell.length_b   1.000
_cell.length_c   1.000
_cell.angle_alpha   90.00
_cell.angle_beta   90.00
_cell.angle_gamma   90.00
#
_symmetry.space_group_name_H-M   'P 1'
#
loop_
_entity.id
_entity.type
_entity.pdbx_description
1 polymer ?
#
loop_
_entity_poly.entity_id
_entity_poly.type
_entity_poly.pdbx_seq_one_letter_code
_entity_poly.pdbx_strand_id
1 'polypeptide(L)'
;MKTRNKQLFWWLGALVLGTVLGLLHIGVVDAVCNFLATVYTRLFQFLAVPTVALAITTTLISFGRQRSTRKIFTHTITYTLLTTFVAALVGMGLYLLIAPENLPAEMLSSASEVNAGGTSFYDHIISVIPNNIVQPFLSGNVLSILLIAVAIGLALAWMPDSDGKGVVVKGIQGLQELFYTLIKALIWTLPLGIAAFAAQLAGQLSGGLILGSLGKYAAVILAGNAVQFFIVLPLFLLARGINPLRVFRAMSPAVVMALFTKSSAATLPVTLSSAEERLKVNPKVSRFVLPICTTINMNGCAAFILVSSLYVMQNGGLSLGIGSMLLWALVSVFAAVGNAGVPMGCFFLTVSLMTGIGAPVEVMGLILPIYTVIDMVETAENVWSDSCVCAMTDKDLAGEAD
;
A
#
# COMPACT_ATOMS: atom_id res chain seq x y z
N MET A 1 -24.08 -8.49 -5.27
CA MET A 1 -24.07 -7.14 -5.89
C MET A 1 -24.81 -6.07 -5.08
N LYS A 2 -25.99 -6.28 -4.49
CA LYS A 2 -26.77 -5.24 -3.76
C LYS A 2 -26.13 -4.68 -2.48
N THR A 3 -25.35 -5.45 -1.74
CA THR A 3 -24.72 -5.00 -0.48
C THR A 3 -23.49 -4.10 -0.71
N ARG A 4 -22.79 -4.28 -1.79
CA ARG A 4 -21.52 -3.62 -2.13
C ARG A 4 -21.70 -2.17 -2.62
N ASN A 5 -22.75 -1.91 -3.38
CA ASN A 5 -23.11 -0.53 -3.78
C ASN A 5 -23.54 0.31 -2.57
N LYS A 6 -24.11 -0.33 -1.52
CA LYS A 6 -24.46 0.35 -0.28
C LYS A 6 -23.23 0.88 0.47
N GLN A 7 -22.15 0.11 0.52
CA GLN A 7 -20.93 0.53 1.24
C GLN A 7 -20.26 1.75 0.60
N LEU A 8 -20.17 1.78 -0.74
CA LEU A 8 -19.66 2.94 -1.46
C LEU A 8 -20.51 4.19 -1.22
N PHE A 9 -21.86 4.04 -1.25
CA PHE A 9 -22.78 5.14 -0.93
C PHE A 9 -22.58 5.67 0.51
N TRP A 10 -22.38 4.78 1.49
CA TRP A 10 -22.10 5.19 2.87
C TRP A 10 -20.78 5.96 2.99
N TRP A 11 -19.75 5.57 2.24
CA TRP A 11 -18.47 6.26 2.27
C TRP A 11 -18.51 7.62 1.59
N LEU A 12 -19.13 7.69 0.42
CA LEU A 12 -19.36 8.99 -0.25
C LEU A 12 -20.26 9.90 0.57
N GLY A 13 -21.32 9.35 1.16
CA GLY A 13 -22.20 10.10 2.07
C GLY A 13 -21.45 10.62 3.30
N ALA A 14 -20.59 9.79 3.89
CA ALA A 14 -19.74 10.19 5.02
C ALA A 14 -18.73 11.28 4.65
N LEU A 15 -18.11 11.18 3.47
CA LEU A 15 -17.21 12.20 2.95
C LEU A 15 -17.92 13.55 2.80
N VAL A 16 -19.09 13.56 2.13
CA VAL A 16 -19.89 14.78 1.94
C VAL A 16 -20.38 15.35 3.27
N LEU A 17 -20.91 14.47 4.16
CA LEU A 17 -21.37 14.89 5.48
C LEU A 17 -20.25 15.50 6.30
N GLY A 18 -19.09 14.83 6.36
CA GLY A 18 -17.91 15.34 7.08
C GLY A 18 -17.45 16.68 6.51
N THR A 19 -17.36 16.81 5.19
CA THR A 19 -16.99 18.08 4.55
C THR A 19 -17.96 19.21 4.94
N VAL A 20 -19.26 18.96 4.89
CA VAL A 20 -20.27 19.95 5.31
C VAL A 20 -20.12 20.32 6.78
N LEU A 21 -19.97 19.33 7.67
CA LEU A 21 -19.79 19.57 9.11
C LEU A 21 -18.53 20.41 9.41
N GLY A 22 -17.43 20.12 8.72
CA GLY A 22 -16.19 20.89 8.89
C GLY A 22 -16.29 22.33 8.39
N LEU A 23 -17.04 22.58 7.31
CA LEU A 23 -17.26 23.93 6.78
C LEU A 23 -18.19 24.78 7.69
N LEU A 24 -18.98 24.17 8.56
CA LEU A 24 -19.87 24.89 9.48
C LEU A 24 -19.12 25.50 10.67
N HIS A 25 -17.89 25.09 10.95
CA HIS A 25 -17.03 25.59 12.05
C HIS A 25 -17.75 25.63 13.42
N ILE A 26 -18.47 24.56 13.78
CA ILE A 26 -19.14 24.45 15.08
C ILE A 26 -18.18 23.80 16.08
N GLY A 27 -17.69 24.54 17.06
CA GLY A 27 -16.62 24.10 17.97
C GLY A 27 -16.86 22.75 18.65
N VAL A 28 -18.10 22.41 19.04
CA VAL A 28 -18.42 21.10 19.63
C VAL A 28 -18.28 19.99 18.59
N VAL A 29 -18.74 20.24 17.35
CA VAL A 29 -18.64 19.26 16.24
C VAL A 29 -17.18 19.04 15.88
N ASP A 30 -16.39 20.10 15.79
CA ASP A 30 -14.95 20.04 15.52
C ASP A 30 -14.21 19.23 16.59
N ALA A 31 -14.54 19.44 17.88
CA ALA A 31 -13.96 18.66 18.97
C ALA A 31 -14.29 17.16 18.86
N VAL A 32 -15.52 16.80 18.54
CA VAL A 32 -15.95 15.41 18.35
C VAL A 32 -15.27 14.80 17.14
N CYS A 33 -15.19 15.51 16.02
CA CYS A 33 -14.51 15.04 14.82
C CYS A 33 -13.00 14.83 15.08
N ASN A 34 -12.34 15.75 15.79
CA ASN A 34 -10.94 15.62 16.17
C ASN A 34 -10.70 14.41 17.08
N PHE A 35 -11.58 14.18 18.06
CA PHE A 35 -11.50 13.00 18.92
C PHE A 35 -11.65 11.71 18.10
N LEU A 36 -12.67 11.62 17.24
CA LEU A 36 -12.90 10.44 16.39
C LEU A 36 -11.71 10.19 15.46
N ALA A 37 -11.20 11.21 14.78
CA ALA A 37 -10.03 11.09 13.92
C ALA A 37 -8.82 10.56 14.68
N THR A 38 -8.56 11.06 15.91
CA THR A 38 -7.49 10.57 16.76
C THR A 38 -7.68 9.09 17.13
N VAL A 39 -8.90 8.69 17.50
CA VAL A 39 -9.21 7.29 17.80
C VAL A 39 -8.97 6.40 16.60
N TYR A 40 -9.45 6.78 15.41
CA TYR A 40 -9.22 6.00 14.19
C TYR A 40 -7.74 5.91 13.85
N THR A 41 -6.98 6.98 13.93
CA THR A 41 -5.53 6.96 13.71
C THR A 41 -4.83 5.94 14.62
N ARG A 42 -5.15 5.93 15.92
CA ARG A 42 -4.59 4.96 16.87
C ARG A 42 -5.00 3.51 16.57
N LEU A 43 -6.27 3.29 16.21
CA LEU A 43 -6.75 1.94 15.84
C LEU A 43 -6.03 1.42 14.60
N PHE A 44 -5.77 2.28 13.65
CA PHE A 44 -5.02 1.95 12.46
C PHE A 44 -3.57 1.58 12.77
N GLN A 45 -2.87 2.39 13.56
CA GLN A 45 -1.51 2.11 14.00
C GLN A 45 -1.42 0.76 14.73
N PHE A 46 -2.39 0.47 15.60
CA PHE A 46 -2.50 -0.80 16.32
C PHE A 46 -2.59 -2.00 15.38
N LEU A 47 -3.33 -1.90 14.27
CA LEU A 47 -3.54 -3.01 13.34
C LEU A 47 -2.43 -3.14 12.29
N ALA A 48 -1.81 -2.02 11.88
CA ALA A 48 -0.84 -1.99 10.79
C ALA A 48 0.37 -2.91 11.05
N VAL A 49 1.04 -2.69 12.16
CA VAL A 49 2.31 -3.34 12.49
C VAL A 49 2.21 -4.87 12.56
N PRO A 50 1.28 -5.48 13.33
CA PRO A 50 1.15 -6.92 13.35
C PRO A 50 0.72 -7.51 12.00
N THR A 51 -0.15 -6.80 11.27
CA THR A 51 -0.63 -7.27 9.96
C THR A 51 0.51 -7.40 8.97
N VAL A 52 1.39 -6.39 8.89
CA VAL A 52 2.58 -6.41 8.03
C VAL A 52 3.49 -7.58 8.36
N ALA A 53 3.82 -7.75 9.65
CA ALA A 53 4.69 -8.83 10.10
C ALA A 53 4.14 -10.21 9.72
N LEU A 54 2.85 -10.45 10.01
CA LEU A 54 2.19 -11.73 9.73
C LEU A 54 2.06 -11.99 8.22
N ALA A 55 1.73 -10.98 7.43
CA ALA A 55 1.56 -11.12 5.99
C ALA A 55 2.86 -11.53 5.29
N ILE A 56 3.96 -10.86 5.59
CA ILE A 56 5.28 -11.18 5.00
C ILE A 56 5.73 -12.58 5.44
N THR A 57 5.62 -12.87 6.74
CA THR A 57 6.00 -14.18 7.27
C THR A 57 5.23 -15.30 6.59
N THR A 58 3.90 -15.21 6.49
CA THR A 58 3.05 -16.24 5.85
C THR A 58 3.34 -16.38 4.36
N THR A 59 3.59 -15.27 3.67
CA THR A 59 3.95 -15.27 2.24
C THR A 59 5.26 -16.05 2.03
N LEU A 60 6.29 -15.77 2.80
CA LEU A 60 7.60 -16.45 2.67
C LEU A 60 7.54 -17.93 3.07
N ILE A 61 6.75 -18.29 4.07
CA ILE A 61 6.49 -19.71 4.42
C ILE A 61 5.85 -20.44 3.22
N SER A 62 4.92 -19.79 2.53
CA SER A 62 4.25 -20.37 1.36
C SER A 62 5.22 -20.65 0.22
N PHE A 63 6.23 -19.79 0.02
CA PHE A 63 7.28 -19.98 -0.98
C PHE A 63 8.13 -21.23 -0.71
N GLY A 64 8.50 -21.50 0.54
CA GLY A 64 9.30 -22.67 0.91
C GLY A 64 8.65 -24.00 0.61
N ARG A 65 7.32 -24.07 0.58
CA ARG A 65 6.55 -25.29 0.27
C ARG A 65 6.46 -25.62 -1.22
N GLN A 66 6.79 -24.68 -2.12
CA GLN A 66 6.56 -24.82 -3.58
C GLN A 66 7.87 -24.95 -4.37
N ARG A 67 8.83 -25.76 -3.90
CA ARG A 67 10.13 -26.00 -4.53
C ARG A 67 10.04 -26.47 -6.01
N SER A 68 8.94 -27.06 -6.45
CA SER A 68 8.76 -27.59 -7.81
C SER A 68 8.53 -26.52 -8.89
N THR A 69 8.25 -25.27 -8.50
CA THR A 69 7.89 -24.18 -9.42
C THR A 69 8.89 -23.04 -9.48
N ARG A 70 10.19 -23.36 -9.34
CA ARG A 70 11.29 -22.36 -9.28
C ARG A 70 11.26 -21.35 -10.44
N LYS A 71 10.96 -21.80 -11.66
CA LYS A 71 10.93 -20.91 -12.85
C LYS A 71 9.76 -19.93 -12.74
N ILE A 72 8.53 -20.42 -12.48
CA ILE A 72 7.34 -19.57 -12.30
C ILE A 72 7.63 -18.52 -11.22
N PHE A 73 8.22 -18.94 -10.09
CA PHE A 73 8.59 -18.07 -9.00
C PHE A 73 9.56 -16.97 -9.43
N THR A 74 10.65 -17.35 -10.13
CA THR A 74 11.67 -16.39 -10.57
C THR A 74 11.05 -15.33 -11.50
N HIS A 75 10.28 -15.74 -12.51
CA HIS A 75 9.62 -14.79 -13.42
C HIS A 75 8.64 -13.88 -12.67
N THR A 76 7.82 -14.45 -11.77
CA THR A 76 6.87 -13.69 -10.95
C THR A 76 7.58 -12.62 -10.13
N ILE A 77 8.61 -12.99 -9.36
CA ILE A 77 9.33 -12.04 -8.52
C ILE A 77 10.06 -10.98 -9.36
N THR A 78 10.68 -11.38 -10.47
CA THR A 78 11.39 -10.44 -11.34
C THR A 78 10.45 -9.39 -11.92
N TYR A 79 9.30 -9.82 -12.48
CA TYR A 79 8.33 -8.88 -13.02
C TYR A 79 7.70 -8.00 -11.94
N THR A 80 7.34 -8.59 -10.81
CA THR A 80 6.80 -7.85 -9.65
C THR A 80 7.76 -6.75 -9.20
N LEU A 81 9.02 -7.08 -8.90
CA LEU A 81 9.97 -6.10 -8.42
C LEU A 81 10.26 -5.04 -9.48
N LEU A 82 10.37 -5.43 -10.75
CA LEU A 82 10.67 -4.51 -11.84
C LEU A 82 9.51 -3.52 -12.06
N THR A 83 8.27 -4.00 -12.15
CA THR A 83 7.10 -3.14 -12.36
C THR A 83 6.85 -2.23 -11.17
N THR A 84 7.04 -2.74 -9.94
CA THR A 84 6.87 -1.96 -8.72
C THR A 84 7.95 -0.87 -8.58
N PHE A 85 9.20 -1.19 -8.93
CA PHE A 85 10.29 -0.21 -8.91
C PHE A 85 10.07 0.90 -9.97
N VAL A 86 9.64 0.52 -11.18
CA VAL A 86 9.31 1.51 -12.22
C VAL A 86 8.15 2.40 -11.78
N ALA A 87 7.12 1.86 -11.11
CA ALA A 87 6.01 2.65 -10.56
C ALA A 87 6.51 3.68 -9.54
N ALA A 88 7.41 3.30 -8.64
CA ALA A 88 8.03 4.23 -7.70
C ALA A 88 8.83 5.34 -8.43
N LEU A 89 9.62 4.98 -9.45
CA LEU A 89 10.35 5.97 -10.25
C LEU A 89 9.44 6.92 -11.02
N VAL A 90 8.31 6.44 -11.55
CA VAL A 90 7.29 7.29 -12.19
C VAL A 90 6.71 8.27 -11.16
N GLY A 91 6.36 7.79 -9.96
CA GLY A 91 5.91 8.62 -8.86
C GLY A 91 6.94 9.70 -8.48
N MET A 92 8.23 9.34 -8.38
CA MET A 92 9.31 10.27 -8.12
C MET A 92 9.45 11.32 -9.23
N GLY A 93 9.43 10.89 -10.49
CA GLY A 93 9.54 11.79 -11.63
C GLY A 93 8.42 12.82 -11.69
N LEU A 94 7.18 12.38 -11.44
CA LEU A 94 6.01 13.26 -11.37
C LEU A 94 6.04 14.17 -10.14
N TYR A 95 6.56 13.69 -9.00
CA TYR A 95 6.76 14.52 -7.81
C TYR A 95 7.70 15.69 -8.11
N LEU A 96 8.82 15.44 -8.80
CA LEU A 96 9.76 16.48 -9.21
C LEU A 96 9.17 17.42 -10.26
N LEU A 97 8.35 16.91 -11.17
CA LEU A 97 7.75 17.70 -12.26
C LEU A 97 6.62 18.62 -11.76
N ILE A 98 5.72 18.10 -10.93
CA ILE A 98 4.54 18.83 -10.42
C ILE A 98 4.92 19.71 -9.24
N ALA A 99 5.95 19.32 -8.46
CA ALA A 99 6.50 20.03 -7.31
C ALA A 99 5.39 20.53 -6.36
N PRO A 100 4.76 19.64 -5.58
CA PRO A 100 3.73 20.04 -4.62
C PRO A 100 4.31 20.98 -3.57
N GLU A 101 3.55 22.03 -3.24
CA GLU A 101 3.95 23.04 -2.25
C GLU A 101 3.79 22.53 -0.83
N ASN A 102 4.56 23.08 0.11
CA ASN A 102 4.40 22.76 1.52
C ASN A 102 3.05 23.24 2.05
N LEU A 103 2.56 22.56 3.07
CA LEU A 103 1.43 23.01 3.86
C LEU A 103 1.82 24.26 4.65
N PRO A 104 0.86 25.14 4.96
CA PRO A 104 1.11 26.29 5.83
C PRO A 104 1.70 25.88 7.19
N ALA A 105 2.70 26.63 7.67
CA ALA A 105 3.41 26.33 8.93
C ALA A 105 2.48 26.26 10.16
N GLU A 106 1.38 27.00 10.16
CA GLU A 106 0.36 26.99 11.20
C GLU A 106 -0.29 25.63 11.41
N MET A 107 -0.34 24.80 10.37
CA MET A 107 -0.87 23.44 10.41
C MET A 107 0.13 22.43 10.93
N LEU A 108 1.41 22.75 10.81
CA LEU A 108 2.52 21.91 11.27
C LEU A 108 2.97 22.29 12.68
N SER A 109 2.43 23.39 13.27
CA SER A 109 2.84 23.94 14.57
C SER A 109 2.51 23.03 15.76
N SER A 110 1.71 21.99 15.58
CA SER A 110 1.53 20.90 16.56
C SER A 110 2.48 19.73 16.32
N ALA A 111 3.24 19.75 15.22
CA ALA A 111 4.24 18.74 14.94
C ALA A 111 5.44 18.95 15.88
N SER A 112 5.81 17.92 16.63
CA SER A 112 7.05 17.92 17.40
C SER A 112 8.19 18.30 16.46
N GLU A 113 9.07 19.22 16.90
CA GLU A 113 10.27 19.58 16.16
C GLU A 113 10.98 18.29 15.73
N VAL A 114 10.98 18.04 14.43
CA VAL A 114 11.84 17.00 13.86
C VAL A 114 13.26 17.50 14.11
N ASN A 115 13.92 16.96 15.13
CA ASN A 115 15.33 17.20 15.32
C ASN A 115 16.04 16.75 14.03
N ALA A 116 16.34 17.71 13.18
CA ALA A 116 17.22 17.55 12.03
C ALA A 116 18.68 17.34 12.48
N GLY A 117 18.86 16.62 13.58
CA GLY A 117 20.15 16.11 14.01
C GLY A 117 20.61 15.16 12.91
N GLY A 118 21.63 15.60 12.19
CA GLY A 118 22.21 14.91 11.05
C GLY A 118 22.58 13.46 11.36
N THR A 119 21.57 12.58 11.37
CA THR A 119 21.81 11.14 11.44
C THR A 119 22.42 10.74 10.11
N SER A 120 23.65 10.23 10.19
CA SER A 120 24.38 9.70 9.03
C SER A 120 23.51 8.60 8.36
N PHE A 121 23.60 8.49 7.04
CA PHE A 121 23.04 7.34 6.30
C PHE A 121 23.41 5.99 6.95
N TYR A 122 24.61 5.89 7.52
CA TYR A 122 25.09 4.73 8.28
C TYR A 122 24.23 4.47 9.53
N ASP A 123 23.87 5.50 10.26
CA ASP A 123 23.06 5.39 11.49
C ASP A 123 21.62 4.95 11.13
N HIS A 124 21.09 5.40 9.98
CA HIS A 124 19.81 4.92 9.47
C HIS A 124 19.83 3.44 9.11
N ILE A 125 20.87 2.96 8.42
CA ILE A 125 21.02 1.52 8.12
C ILE A 125 21.12 0.71 9.41
N ILE A 126 21.92 1.16 10.37
CA ILE A 126 22.05 0.46 11.66
C ILE A 126 20.72 0.45 12.42
N SER A 127 19.97 1.55 12.41
CA SER A 127 18.67 1.64 13.10
C SER A 127 17.61 0.68 12.55
N VAL A 128 17.76 0.23 11.31
CA VAL A 128 16.88 -0.79 10.71
C VAL A 128 17.16 -2.19 11.28
N ILE A 129 18.41 -2.45 11.69
CA ILE A 129 18.78 -3.76 12.27
C ILE A 129 18.39 -3.76 13.75
N PRO A 130 17.36 -4.52 14.16
CA PRO A 130 16.88 -4.48 15.53
C PRO A 130 17.83 -5.23 16.46
N ASN A 131 18.10 -4.66 17.63
CA ASN A 131 18.88 -5.31 18.68
C ASN A 131 18.04 -6.31 19.51
N ASN A 132 16.71 -6.25 19.40
CA ASN A 132 15.78 -7.20 19.99
C ASN A 132 14.46 -7.26 19.18
N ILE A 133 13.68 -8.32 19.37
CA ILE A 133 12.46 -8.58 18.59
C ILE A 133 11.29 -7.69 19.01
N VAL A 134 11.27 -7.16 20.22
CA VAL A 134 10.10 -6.45 20.80
C VAL A 134 10.15 -4.97 20.52
N GLN A 135 11.32 -4.36 20.61
CA GLN A 135 11.52 -2.92 20.44
C GLN A 135 10.90 -2.35 19.15
N PRO A 136 11.08 -2.97 17.96
CA PRO A 136 10.48 -2.46 16.72
C PRO A 136 8.96 -2.41 16.75
N PHE A 137 8.33 -3.38 17.42
CA PHE A 137 6.87 -3.39 17.56
C PHE A 137 6.38 -2.30 18.51
N LEU A 138 7.12 -1.98 19.57
CA LEU A 138 6.81 -0.90 20.49
C LEU A 138 7.01 0.48 19.87
N SER A 139 8.09 0.65 19.12
CA SER A 139 8.41 1.92 18.45
C SER A 139 7.69 2.11 17.11
N GLY A 140 7.02 1.08 16.59
CA GLY A 140 6.40 1.13 15.27
C GLY A 140 7.41 1.20 14.11
N ASN A 141 8.67 0.75 14.31
CA ASN A 141 9.70 0.76 13.28
C ASN A 141 9.43 -0.36 12.25
N VAL A 142 8.72 -0.01 11.19
CA VAL A 142 8.27 -0.97 10.16
C VAL A 142 9.43 -1.61 9.43
N LEU A 143 10.52 -0.90 9.14
CA LEU A 143 11.68 -1.47 8.45
C LEU A 143 12.31 -2.60 9.26
N SER A 144 12.48 -2.40 10.56
CA SER A 144 12.98 -3.45 11.47
C SER A 144 11.99 -4.61 11.58
N ILE A 145 10.68 -4.32 11.61
CA ILE A 145 9.63 -5.35 11.62
C ILE A 145 9.63 -6.16 10.32
N LEU A 146 9.81 -5.51 9.18
CA LEU A 146 9.98 -6.17 7.88
C LEU A 146 11.18 -7.13 7.90
N LEU A 147 12.32 -6.68 8.43
CA LEU A 147 13.53 -7.50 8.55
C LEU A 147 13.28 -8.75 9.43
N ILE A 148 12.63 -8.56 10.59
CA ILE A 148 12.26 -9.66 11.49
C ILE A 148 11.31 -10.63 10.78
N ALA A 149 10.28 -10.13 10.11
CA ALA A 149 9.29 -10.93 9.40
C ALA A 149 9.91 -11.75 8.27
N VAL A 150 10.84 -11.15 7.52
CA VAL A 150 11.62 -11.83 6.49
C VAL A 150 12.49 -12.92 7.10
N ALA A 151 13.23 -12.62 8.16
CA ALA A 151 14.10 -13.60 8.83
C ALA A 151 13.29 -14.80 9.37
N ILE A 152 12.15 -14.55 10.06
CA ILE A 152 11.27 -15.61 10.58
C ILE A 152 10.65 -16.40 9.42
N GLY A 153 10.14 -15.71 8.40
CA GLY A 153 9.51 -16.34 7.24
C GLY A 153 10.47 -17.27 6.48
N LEU A 154 11.70 -16.80 6.22
CA LEU A 154 12.73 -17.61 5.58
C LEU A 154 13.19 -18.76 6.45
N ALA A 155 13.39 -18.54 7.75
CA ALA A 155 13.78 -19.61 8.70
C ALA A 155 12.74 -20.72 8.70
N LEU A 156 11.44 -20.38 8.80
CA LEU A 156 10.36 -21.36 8.75
C LEU A 156 10.22 -22.02 7.37
N ALA A 157 10.50 -21.31 6.29
CA ALA A 157 10.49 -21.86 4.94
C ALA A 157 11.57 -22.97 4.79
N TRP A 158 12.77 -22.76 5.34
CA TRP A 158 13.90 -23.67 5.24
C TRP A 158 13.95 -24.74 6.33
N MET A 159 13.25 -24.53 7.44
CA MET A 159 13.17 -25.49 8.53
C MET A 159 12.62 -26.84 8.04
N PRO A 160 13.21 -27.98 8.42
CA PRO A 160 12.67 -29.30 8.11
C PRO A 160 11.22 -29.46 8.60
N ASP A 161 10.44 -30.25 7.88
CA ASP A 161 9.06 -30.51 8.28
C ASP A 161 9.02 -31.31 9.59
N SER A 162 8.30 -30.77 10.57
CA SER A 162 8.13 -31.35 11.91
C SER A 162 6.79 -30.88 12.47
N ASP A 163 6.29 -31.62 13.47
CA ASP A 163 5.05 -31.23 14.16
C ASP A 163 5.17 -29.82 14.78
N GLY A 164 6.32 -29.48 15.36
CA GLY A 164 6.59 -28.16 15.90
C GLY A 164 6.50 -27.05 14.84
N LYS A 165 7.10 -27.25 13.65
CA LYS A 165 6.94 -26.32 12.52
C LYS A 165 5.48 -26.16 12.14
N GLY A 166 4.74 -27.28 12.06
CA GLY A 166 3.31 -27.28 11.72
C GLY A 166 2.48 -26.45 12.68
N VAL A 167 2.74 -26.56 13.99
CA VAL A 167 2.07 -25.78 15.03
C VAL A 167 2.38 -24.30 14.89
N VAL A 168 3.65 -23.93 14.73
CA VAL A 168 4.05 -22.51 14.57
C VAL A 168 3.42 -21.89 13.33
N VAL A 169 3.45 -22.57 12.19
CA VAL A 169 2.86 -22.08 10.93
C VAL A 169 1.35 -21.88 11.07
N LYS A 170 0.63 -22.85 11.66
CA LYS A 170 -0.82 -22.72 11.92
C LYS A 170 -1.11 -21.58 12.89
N GLY A 171 -0.28 -21.39 13.92
CA GLY A 171 -0.42 -20.29 14.88
C GLY A 171 -0.28 -18.92 14.19
N ILE A 172 0.73 -18.75 13.33
CA ILE A 172 0.94 -17.52 12.57
C ILE A 172 -0.23 -17.25 11.61
N GLN A 173 -0.73 -18.29 10.91
CA GLN A 173 -1.89 -18.17 10.03
C GLN A 173 -3.16 -17.80 10.80
N GLY A 174 -3.39 -18.42 11.95
CA GLY A 174 -4.53 -18.11 12.82
C GLY A 174 -4.48 -16.66 13.35
N LEU A 175 -3.28 -16.18 13.72
CA LEU A 175 -3.09 -14.78 14.10
C LEU A 175 -3.37 -13.85 12.92
N GLN A 176 -2.93 -14.17 11.71
CA GLN A 176 -3.22 -13.38 10.51
C GLN A 176 -4.74 -13.28 10.27
N GLU A 177 -5.48 -14.38 10.38
CA GLU A 177 -6.95 -14.41 10.25
C GLU A 177 -7.63 -13.56 11.34
N LEU A 178 -7.11 -13.60 12.57
CA LEU A 178 -7.57 -12.75 13.67
C LEU A 178 -7.44 -11.27 13.32
N PHE A 179 -6.25 -10.84 12.90
CA PHE A 179 -6.02 -9.45 12.51
C PHE A 179 -6.85 -9.02 11.30
N TYR A 180 -7.05 -9.87 10.31
CA TYR A 180 -7.97 -9.60 9.20
C TYR A 180 -9.42 -9.43 9.66
N THR A 181 -9.83 -10.16 10.68
CA THR A 181 -11.17 -10.01 11.27
C THR A 181 -11.31 -8.66 11.97
N LEU A 182 -10.29 -8.25 12.74
CA LEU A 182 -10.26 -6.91 13.37
C LEU A 182 -10.26 -5.78 12.33
N ILE A 183 -9.47 -5.92 11.25
CA ILE A 183 -9.46 -4.97 10.13
C ILE A 183 -10.85 -4.86 9.49
N LYS A 184 -11.53 -5.98 9.25
CA LYS A 184 -12.90 -5.97 8.70
C LYS A 184 -13.88 -5.24 9.63
N ALA A 185 -13.77 -5.45 10.94
CA ALA A 185 -14.58 -4.72 11.92
C ALA A 185 -14.30 -3.21 11.89
N LEU A 186 -13.03 -2.81 11.81
CA LEU A 186 -12.64 -1.41 11.68
C LEU A 186 -13.16 -0.80 10.39
N ILE A 187 -13.05 -1.51 9.25
CA ILE A 187 -13.55 -1.05 7.95
C ILE A 187 -15.09 -0.88 7.98
N TRP A 188 -15.80 -1.69 8.76
CA TRP A 188 -17.25 -1.54 8.89
C TRP A 188 -17.63 -0.21 9.56
N THR A 189 -16.85 0.25 10.54
CA THR A 189 -17.05 1.55 11.22
C THR A 189 -16.40 2.72 10.48
N LEU A 190 -15.62 2.48 9.42
CA LEU A 190 -14.82 3.46 8.70
C LEU A 190 -15.60 4.70 8.19
N PRO A 191 -16.90 4.64 7.82
CA PRO A 191 -17.65 5.84 7.47
C PRO A 191 -17.59 6.94 8.54
N LEU A 192 -17.57 6.57 9.83
CA LEU A 192 -17.43 7.55 10.92
C LEU A 192 -16.04 8.22 10.89
N GLY A 193 -14.98 7.41 10.67
CA GLY A 193 -13.62 7.92 10.53
C GLY A 193 -13.48 8.84 9.31
N ILE A 194 -14.03 8.44 8.16
CA ILE A 194 -14.02 9.25 6.93
C ILE A 194 -14.71 10.58 7.17
N ALA A 195 -15.89 10.60 7.81
CA ALA A 195 -16.60 11.84 8.13
C ALA A 195 -15.76 12.74 9.05
N ALA A 196 -15.14 12.16 10.08
CA ALA A 196 -14.31 12.91 11.02
C ALA A 196 -13.07 13.54 10.34
N PHE A 197 -12.35 12.78 9.52
CA PHE A 197 -11.19 13.28 8.78
C PHE A 197 -11.59 14.29 7.69
N ALA A 198 -12.71 14.07 6.99
CA ALA A 198 -13.23 15.02 6.02
C ALA A 198 -13.63 16.34 6.68
N ALA A 199 -14.20 16.29 7.90
CA ALA A 199 -14.53 17.48 8.69
C ALA A 199 -13.28 18.26 9.10
N GLN A 200 -12.24 17.57 9.57
CA GLN A 200 -10.95 18.22 9.88
C GLN A 200 -10.35 18.90 8.65
N LEU A 201 -10.31 18.20 7.52
CA LEU A 201 -9.79 18.75 6.27
C LEU A 201 -10.61 19.96 5.81
N ALA A 202 -11.94 19.85 5.81
CA ALA A 202 -12.82 20.93 5.36
C ALA A 202 -12.74 22.18 6.27
N GLY A 203 -12.65 21.99 7.59
CA GLY A 203 -12.44 23.08 8.55
C GLY A 203 -11.12 23.82 8.30
N GLN A 204 -10.11 23.14 7.83
CA GLN A 204 -8.79 23.69 7.51
C GLN A 204 -8.71 24.27 6.09
N LEU A 205 -9.60 23.85 5.16
CA LEU A 205 -9.64 24.27 3.77
C LEU A 205 -10.05 25.73 3.52
N SER A 206 -10.54 26.44 4.54
CA SER A 206 -10.94 27.86 4.43
C SER A 206 -9.80 28.80 3.97
N GLY A 207 -8.57 28.31 3.88
CA GLY A 207 -7.39 29.07 3.46
C GLY A 207 -6.96 28.94 2.00
N GLY A 208 -7.67 28.23 1.12
CA GLY A 208 -7.32 28.12 -0.33
C GLY A 208 -5.95 27.49 -0.65
N LEU A 209 -4.92 27.80 0.14
CA LEU A 209 -3.55 27.31 0.00
C LEU A 209 -3.42 25.78 0.20
N ILE A 210 -4.21 25.22 1.13
CA ILE A 210 -4.21 23.78 1.44
C ILE A 210 -4.73 22.97 0.25
N LEU A 211 -5.82 23.44 -0.36
CA LEU A 211 -6.40 22.77 -1.51
C LEU A 211 -5.42 22.76 -2.69
N GLY A 212 -4.66 23.85 -2.88
CA GLY A 212 -3.63 23.94 -3.92
C GLY A 212 -2.51 22.93 -3.73
N SER A 213 -1.95 22.82 -2.52
CA SER A 213 -0.86 21.89 -2.22
C SER A 213 -1.33 20.43 -2.21
N LEU A 214 -2.44 20.12 -1.54
CA LEU A 214 -3.01 18.77 -1.55
C LEU A 214 -3.55 18.38 -2.92
N GLY A 215 -4.04 19.32 -3.71
CA GLY A 215 -4.46 19.08 -5.09
C GLY A 215 -3.28 18.67 -5.98
N LYS A 216 -2.13 19.36 -5.88
CA LYS A 216 -0.90 18.98 -6.59
C LYS A 216 -0.38 17.61 -6.10
N TYR A 217 -0.38 17.36 -4.80
CA TYR A 217 -0.02 16.07 -4.23
C TYR A 217 -0.90 14.93 -4.76
N ALA A 218 -2.23 15.11 -4.73
CA ALA A 218 -3.17 14.13 -5.27
C ALA A 218 -2.98 13.93 -6.78
N ALA A 219 -2.69 15.00 -7.52
CA ALA A 219 -2.40 14.94 -8.95
C ALA A 219 -1.13 14.12 -9.24
N VAL A 220 -0.07 14.22 -8.42
CA VAL A 220 1.14 13.40 -8.56
C VAL A 220 0.77 11.91 -8.48
N ILE A 221 0.02 11.51 -7.46
CA ILE A 221 -0.33 10.12 -7.23
C ILE A 221 -1.27 9.58 -8.30
N LEU A 222 -2.33 10.32 -8.62
CA LEU A 222 -3.31 9.88 -9.62
C LEU A 222 -2.68 9.84 -11.02
N ALA A 223 -1.84 10.82 -11.38
CA ALA A 223 -1.10 10.80 -12.62
C ALA A 223 -0.07 9.64 -12.65
N GLY A 224 0.60 9.37 -11.52
CA GLY A 224 1.52 8.23 -11.39
C GLY A 224 0.83 6.90 -11.68
N ASN A 225 -0.30 6.67 -11.02
CA ASN A 225 -1.12 5.48 -11.26
C ASN A 225 -1.64 5.43 -12.71
N ALA A 226 -2.06 6.56 -13.28
CA ALA A 226 -2.51 6.62 -14.67
C ALA A 226 -1.37 6.29 -15.67
N VAL A 227 -0.16 6.84 -15.47
CA VAL A 227 1.02 6.53 -16.30
C VAL A 227 1.37 5.05 -16.16
N GLN A 228 1.38 4.51 -14.95
CA GLN A 228 1.66 3.10 -14.72
C GLN A 228 0.61 2.20 -15.39
N PHE A 229 -0.67 2.51 -15.22
CA PHE A 229 -1.79 1.74 -15.75
C PHE A 229 -1.87 1.77 -17.28
N PHE A 230 -1.78 2.96 -17.89
CA PHE A 230 -2.05 3.15 -19.32
C PHE A 230 -0.82 3.12 -20.20
N ILE A 231 0.37 3.34 -19.64
CA ILE A 231 1.63 3.44 -20.40
C ILE A 231 2.60 2.33 -20.00
N VAL A 232 3.03 2.29 -18.75
CA VAL A 232 4.14 1.41 -18.33
C VAL A 232 3.76 -0.07 -18.42
N LEU A 233 2.68 -0.49 -17.78
CA LEU A 233 2.24 -1.90 -17.81
C LEU A 233 1.89 -2.38 -19.22
N PRO A 234 1.18 -1.60 -20.07
CA PRO A 234 1.04 -1.92 -21.50
C PRO A 234 2.36 -2.07 -22.24
N LEU A 235 3.35 -1.23 -21.98
CA LEU A 235 4.68 -1.35 -22.61
C LEU A 235 5.39 -2.64 -22.18
N PHE A 236 5.29 -3.06 -20.92
CA PHE A 236 5.81 -4.36 -20.49
C PHE A 236 5.16 -5.52 -21.22
N LEU A 237 3.84 -5.49 -21.40
CA LEU A 237 3.12 -6.51 -22.18
C LEU A 237 3.57 -6.52 -23.66
N LEU A 238 3.67 -5.34 -24.28
CA LEU A 238 4.13 -5.20 -25.66
C LEU A 238 5.55 -5.70 -25.85
N ALA A 239 6.46 -5.41 -24.92
CA ALA A 239 7.83 -5.93 -24.93
C ALA A 239 7.90 -7.46 -24.91
N ARG A 240 6.87 -8.13 -24.42
CA ARG A 240 6.70 -9.60 -24.45
C ARG A 240 5.84 -10.10 -25.62
N GLY A 241 5.47 -9.22 -26.56
CA GLY A 241 4.61 -9.57 -27.68
C GLY A 241 3.18 -9.95 -27.27
N ILE A 242 2.69 -9.40 -26.15
CA ILE A 242 1.33 -9.59 -25.65
C ILE A 242 0.51 -8.35 -25.93
N ASN A 243 -0.69 -8.52 -26.50
CA ASN A 243 -1.59 -7.40 -26.77
C ASN A 243 -2.24 -6.89 -25.46
N PRO A 244 -1.94 -5.67 -25.01
CA PRO A 244 -2.46 -5.13 -23.74
C PRO A 244 -3.99 -5.04 -23.71
N LEU A 245 -4.61 -4.67 -24.83
CA LEU A 245 -6.08 -4.55 -24.91
C LEU A 245 -6.78 -5.88 -24.73
N ARG A 246 -6.17 -6.98 -25.25
CA ARG A 246 -6.69 -8.33 -25.03
C ARG A 246 -6.65 -8.70 -23.56
N VAL A 247 -5.51 -8.46 -22.90
CA VAL A 247 -5.35 -8.73 -21.47
C VAL A 247 -6.34 -7.88 -20.66
N PHE A 248 -6.41 -6.56 -20.92
CA PHE A 248 -7.31 -5.68 -20.21
C PHE A 248 -8.78 -6.07 -20.34
N ARG A 249 -9.25 -6.38 -21.57
CA ARG A 249 -10.64 -6.83 -21.79
C ARG A 249 -10.97 -8.13 -21.05
N ALA A 250 -10.02 -9.04 -20.95
CA ALA A 250 -10.21 -10.29 -20.21
C ALA A 250 -10.26 -10.04 -18.69
N MET A 251 -9.37 -9.18 -18.18
CA MET A 251 -9.18 -8.95 -16.75
C MET A 251 -10.01 -7.79 -16.20
N SER A 252 -10.71 -7.02 -17.05
CA SER A 252 -11.53 -5.86 -16.63
C SER A 252 -12.52 -6.16 -15.50
N PRO A 253 -13.18 -7.33 -15.37
CA PRO A 253 -14.05 -7.60 -14.22
C PRO A 253 -13.30 -7.60 -12.89
N ALA A 254 -12.07 -8.13 -12.89
CA ALA A 254 -11.22 -8.12 -11.70
C ALA A 254 -10.76 -6.70 -11.36
N VAL A 255 -10.30 -5.93 -12.35
CA VAL A 255 -9.86 -4.53 -12.18
C VAL A 255 -10.99 -3.66 -11.64
N VAL A 256 -12.19 -3.76 -12.23
CA VAL A 256 -13.36 -3.01 -11.75
C VAL A 256 -13.78 -3.46 -10.34
N MET A 257 -13.70 -4.76 -10.05
CA MET A 257 -13.98 -5.24 -8.71
C MET A 257 -12.98 -4.72 -7.69
N ALA A 258 -11.70 -4.67 -8.04
CA ALA A 258 -10.64 -4.15 -7.18
C ALA A 258 -10.85 -2.67 -6.83
N LEU A 259 -11.25 -1.85 -7.81
CA LEU A 259 -11.59 -0.44 -7.61
C LEU A 259 -12.61 -0.24 -6.46
N PHE A 260 -13.61 -1.10 -6.35
CA PHE A 260 -14.66 -0.97 -5.34
C PHE A 260 -14.37 -1.72 -4.04
N THR A 261 -13.64 -2.84 -4.10
CA THR A 261 -13.31 -3.62 -2.90
C THR A 261 -12.15 -3.04 -2.11
N LYS A 262 -11.26 -2.29 -2.77
CA LYS A 262 -9.99 -1.79 -2.22
C LYS A 262 -9.13 -2.89 -1.60
N SER A 263 -9.26 -4.11 -2.14
CA SER A 263 -8.52 -5.28 -1.66
C SER A 263 -8.23 -6.23 -2.80
N SER A 264 -6.96 -6.35 -3.15
CA SER A 264 -6.47 -7.33 -4.13
C SER A 264 -6.79 -8.76 -3.65
N ALA A 265 -6.63 -9.03 -2.36
CA ALA A 265 -6.93 -10.34 -1.77
C ALA A 265 -8.43 -10.69 -1.88
N ALA A 266 -9.34 -9.75 -1.60
CA ALA A 266 -10.78 -9.97 -1.74
C ALA A 266 -11.21 -10.14 -3.21
N THR A 267 -10.43 -9.59 -4.14
CA THR A 267 -10.69 -9.67 -5.59
C THR A 267 -10.13 -10.95 -6.21
N LEU A 268 -9.20 -11.63 -5.56
CA LEU A 268 -8.47 -12.79 -6.07
C LEU A 268 -9.35 -13.87 -6.73
N PRO A 269 -10.52 -14.27 -6.20
CA PRO A 269 -11.36 -15.26 -6.87
C PRO A 269 -11.82 -14.82 -8.27
N VAL A 270 -12.14 -13.53 -8.45
CA VAL A 270 -12.54 -12.96 -9.74
C VAL A 270 -11.33 -12.82 -10.67
N THR A 271 -10.16 -12.49 -10.11
CA THR A 271 -8.90 -12.40 -10.84
C THR A 271 -8.51 -13.76 -11.42
N LEU A 272 -8.59 -14.84 -10.63
CA LEU A 272 -8.33 -16.21 -11.05
C LEU A 272 -9.30 -16.65 -12.15
N SER A 273 -10.61 -16.51 -11.93
CA SER A 273 -11.62 -16.86 -12.93
C SER A 273 -11.42 -16.09 -14.26
N SER A 274 -11.11 -14.78 -14.17
CA SER A 274 -10.85 -13.97 -15.36
C SER A 274 -9.59 -14.42 -16.10
N ALA A 275 -8.53 -14.76 -15.39
CA ALA A 275 -7.29 -15.25 -15.99
C ALA A 275 -7.48 -16.61 -16.66
N GLU A 276 -8.12 -17.58 -15.99
CA GLU A 276 -8.29 -18.94 -16.49
C GLU A 276 -9.37 -19.04 -17.60
N GLU A 277 -10.52 -18.39 -17.39
CA GLU A 277 -11.68 -18.57 -18.29
C GLU A 277 -11.67 -17.60 -19.47
N ARG A 278 -11.21 -16.36 -19.27
CA ARG A 278 -11.27 -15.30 -20.29
C ARG A 278 -9.94 -15.05 -20.97
N LEU A 279 -8.84 -14.95 -20.23
CA LEU A 279 -7.50 -14.74 -20.78
C LEU A 279 -6.87 -16.06 -21.27
N LYS A 280 -7.32 -17.21 -20.71
CA LYS A 280 -6.83 -18.56 -21.02
C LYS A 280 -5.39 -18.81 -20.57
N VAL A 281 -5.00 -18.22 -19.46
CA VAL A 281 -3.73 -18.50 -18.78
C VAL A 281 -3.75 -19.94 -18.24
N ASN A 282 -2.62 -20.62 -18.29
CA ASN A 282 -2.47 -21.96 -17.73
C ASN A 282 -2.83 -21.96 -16.24
N PRO A 283 -3.74 -22.82 -15.75
CA PRO A 283 -4.14 -22.87 -14.35
C PRO A 283 -2.98 -23.10 -13.37
N LYS A 284 -1.91 -23.79 -13.79
CA LYS A 284 -0.70 -23.95 -12.94
C LYS A 284 0.01 -22.62 -12.72
N VAL A 285 -0.03 -21.72 -13.70
CA VAL A 285 0.58 -20.39 -13.63
C VAL A 285 -0.33 -19.45 -12.85
N SER A 286 -1.60 -19.32 -13.24
CA SER A 286 -2.53 -18.38 -12.59
C SER A 286 -2.69 -18.63 -11.10
N ARG A 287 -2.88 -19.90 -10.70
CA ARG A 287 -3.07 -20.33 -9.30
C ARG A 287 -1.81 -20.20 -8.45
N PHE A 288 -0.66 -20.02 -9.08
CA PHE A 288 0.60 -19.73 -8.39
C PHE A 288 0.86 -18.23 -8.35
N VAL A 289 0.84 -17.56 -9.50
CA VAL A 289 1.25 -16.17 -9.67
C VAL A 289 0.29 -15.22 -8.97
N LEU A 290 -1.03 -15.34 -9.25
CA LEU A 290 -2.00 -14.36 -8.75
C LEU A 290 -2.11 -14.28 -7.23
N PRO A 291 -2.14 -15.41 -6.47
CA PRO A 291 -2.14 -15.32 -4.99
C PRO A 291 -0.87 -14.66 -4.42
N ILE A 292 0.27 -14.85 -5.07
CA ILE A 292 1.52 -14.22 -4.68
C ILE A 292 1.47 -12.73 -5.01
N CYS A 293 1.09 -12.38 -6.22
CA CYS A 293 1.02 -10.99 -6.67
C CYS A 293 0.07 -10.16 -5.82
N THR A 294 -1.08 -10.69 -5.39
CA THR A 294 -2.03 -9.97 -4.50
C THR A 294 -1.41 -9.51 -3.18
N THR A 295 -0.25 -10.02 -2.82
CA THR A 295 0.45 -9.63 -1.57
C THR A 295 1.74 -8.86 -1.80
N ILE A 296 2.43 -9.09 -2.93
CA ILE A 296 3.77 -8.50 -3.15
C ILE A 296 3.86 -7.58 -4.37
N ASN A 297 2.92 -7.66 -5.32
CA ASN A 297 2.95 -6.86 -6.54
C ASN A 297 2.09 -5.60 -6.38
N MET A 298 2.60 -4.63 -5.64
CA MET A 298 1.88 -3.47 -5.15
C MET A 298 2.42 -2.17 -5.77
N ASN A 299 2.23 -2.02 -7.09
CA ASN A 299 2.81 -0.92 -7.87
C ASN A 299 2.25 0.45 -7.44
N GLY A 300 0.92 0.59 -7.36
CA GLY A 300 0.28 1.82 -6.91
C GLY A 300 0.67 2.17 -5.48
N CYS A 301 0.73 1.15 -4.61
CA CYS A 301 1.18 1.31 -3.23
C CYS A 301 2.62 1.81 -3.12
N ALA A 302 3.55 1.29 -3.91
CA ALA A 302 4.94 1.74 -3.88
C ALA A 302 5.07 3.21 -4.30
N ALA A 303 4.35 3.61 -5.35
CA ALA A 303 4.29 5.00 -5.78
C ALA A 303 3.69 5.91 -4.70
N PHE A 304 2.59 5.48 -4.06
CA PHE A 304 1.95 6.22 -2.97
C PHE A 304 2.88 6.35 -1.76
N ILE A 305 3.45 5.24 -1.28
CA ILE A 305 4.36 5.26 -0.11
C ILE A 305 5.53 6.21 -0.38
N LEU A 306 6.13 6.16 -1.57
CA LEU A 306 7.22 7.06 -1.92
C LEU A 306 6.77 8.53 -1.92
N VAL A 307 5.75 8.86 -2.73
CA VAL A 307 5.27 10.24 -2.90
C VAL A 307 4.82 10.84 -1.58
N SER A 308 4.08 10.07 -0.77
CA SER A 308 3.61 10.52 0.55
C SER A 308 4.76 10.68 1.54
N SER A 309 5.73 9.77 1.54
CA SER A 309 6.93 9.91 2.38
C SER A 309 7.73 11.16 2.01
N LEU A 310 7.95 11.41 0.72
CA LEU A 310 8.63 12.62 0.26
C LEU A 310 7.85 13.88 0.66
N TYR A 311 6.53 13.85 0.54
CA TYR A 311 5.69 14.99 0.89
C TYR A 311 5.68 15.28 2.41
N VAL A 312 5.59 14.22 3.24
CA VAL A 312 5.69 14.36 4.70
C VAL A 312 7.06 14.89 5.11
N MET A 313 8.14 14.33 4.59
CA MET A 313 9.51 14.79 4.86
C MET A 313 9.74 16.22 4.42
N GLN A 314 9.26 16.60 3.24
CA GLN A 314 9.33 17.97 2.73
C GLN A 314 8.63 18.96 3.66
N ASN A 315 7.43 18.61 4.15
CA ASN A 315 6.69 19.43 5.11
C ASN A 315 7.35 19.47 6.50
N GLY A 316 8.16 18.46 6.83
CA GLY A 316 9.02 18.44 8.01
C GLY A 316 10.33 19.23 7.88
N GLY A 317 10.54 19.94 6.75
CA GLY A 317 11.74 20.74 6.51
C GLY A 317 12.98 19.92 6.12
N LEU A 318 12.84 18.63 5.83
CA LEU A 318 13.95 17.80 5.37
C LEU A 318 14.31 18.10 3.91
N SER A 319 15.59 18.28 3.63
CA SER A 319 16.07 18.48 2.26
C SER A 319 16.07 17.15 1.50
N LEU A 320 15.37 17.12 0.36
CA LEU A 320 15.22 15.93 -0.47
C LEU A 320 16.17 16.03 -1.68
N GLY A 321 17.35 15.43 -1.58
CA GLY A 321 18.25 15.24 -2.72
C GLY A 321 17.82 14.01 -3.56
N ILE A 322 18.22 13.99 -4.85
CA ILE A 322 17.90 12.87 -5.76
C ILE A 322 18.36 11.52 -5.18
N GLY A 323 19.54 11.46 -4.57
CA GLY A 323 20.04 10.24 -3.93
C GLY A 323 19.15 9.75 -2.78
N SER A 324 18.66 10.67 -1.94
CA SER A 324 17.70 10.37 -0.89
C SER A 324 16.37 9.87 -1.47
N MET A 325 15.85 10.52 -2.51
CA MET A 325 14.62 10.09 -3.18
C MET A 325 14.74 8.68 -3.79
N LEU A 326 15.87 8.35 -4.41
CA LEU A 326 16.13 7.01 -4.94
C LEU A 326 16.22 5.97 -3.83
N LEU A 327 16.84 6.31 -2.70
CA LEU A 327 16.83 5.44 -1.52
C LEU A 327 15.41 5.19 -1.02
N TRP A 328 14.60 6.23 -0.89
CA TRP A 328 13.20 6.12 -0.50
C TRP A 328 12.36 5.35 -1.53
N ALA A 329 12.71 5.43 -2.83
CA ALA A 329 12.08 4.59 -3.84
C ALA A 329 12.33 3.08 -3.57
N LEU A 330 13.54 2.70 -3.20
CA LEU A 330 13.85 1.33 -2.79
C LEU A 330 13.09 0.95 -1.51
N VAL A 331 13.09 1.82 -0.50
CA VAL A 331 12.35 1.60 0.76
C VAL A 331 10.87 1.41 0.48
N SER A 332 10.27 2.22 -0.39
CA SER A 332 8.84 2.12 -0.73
C SER A 332 8.49 0.81 -1.44
N VAL A 333 9.37 0.30 -2.31
CA VAL A 333 9.18 -1.00 -2.96
C VAL A 333 9.18 -2.13 -1.93
N PHE A 334 10.15 -2.14 -1.02
CA PHE A 334 10.19 -3.15 0.05
C PHE A 334 9.00 -3.03 1.01
N ALA A 335 8.61 -1.80 1.36
CA ALA A 335 7.45 -1.57 2.21
C ALA A 335 6.15 -2.01 1.52
N ALA A 336 5.99 -1.75 0.22
CA ALA A 336 4.83 -2.14 -0.55
C ALA A 336 4.63 -3.67 -0.57
N VAL A 337 5.72 -4.46 -0.62
CA VAL A 337 5.66 -5.92 -0.47
C VAL A 337 5.01 -6.33 0.87
N GLY A 338 5.11 -5.49 1.89
CA GLY A 338 4.50 -5.71 3.20
C GLY A 338 3.01 -5.35 3.31
N ASN A 339 2.40 -4.80 2.28
CA ASN A 339 1.04 -4.28 2.35
C ASN A 339 -0.06 -5.36 2.47
N ALA A 340 0.21 -6.61 2.15
CA ALA A 340 -0.71 -7.74 2.26
C ALA A 340 -2.03 -7.62 1.45
N GLY A 341 -2.16 -6.68 0.53
CA GLY A 341 -3.35 -6.50 -0.32
C GLY A 341 -4.64 -6.17 0.41
N VAL A 342 -4.54 -5.53 1.59
CA VAL A 342 -5.68 -5.11 2.41
C VAL A 342 -5.98 -3.62 2.20
N PRO A 343 -7.27 -3.20 2.37
CA PRO A 343 -7.63 -1.79 2.26
C PRO A 343 -6.80 -0.90 3.19
N MET A 344 -6.36 0.24 2.67
CA MET A 344 -5.61 1.27 3.40
C MET A 344 -4.21 0.84 3.91
N GLY A 345 -3.70 -0.32 3.52
CA GLY A 345 -2.43 -0.83 4.01
C GLY A 345 -1.24 0.09 3.69
N CYS A 346 -1.20 0.68 2.49
CA CYS A 346 -0.13 1.63 2.08
C CYS A 346 -0.13 2.89 2.95
N PHE A 347 -1.32 3.39 3.31
CA PHE A 347 -1.46 4.55 4.16
C PHE A 347 -0.82 4.30 5.53
N PHE A 348 -1.14 3.15 6.15
CA PHE A 348 -0.58 2.82 7.48
C PHE A 348 0.90 2.51 7.44
N LEU A 349 1.36 1.87 6.38
CA LEU A 349 2.79 1.68 6.16
C LEU A 349 3.52 3.02 6.08
N THR A 350 2.97 4.00 5.34
CA THR A 350 3.56 5.33 5.25
C THR A 350 3.57 6.03 6.61
N VAL A 351 2.43 6.01 7.34
CA VAL A 351 2.37 6.57 8.71
C VAL A 351 3.44 5.96 9.60
N SER A 352 3.58 4.63 9.55
CA SER A 352 4.53 3.91 10.37
C SER A 352 5.99 4.21 9.99
N LEU A 353 6.30 4.30 8.68
CA LEU A 353 7.62 4.70 8.20
C LEU A 353 7.97 6.12 8.67
N MET A 354 7.03 7.05 8.53
CA MET A 354 7.24 8.45 8.92
C MET A 354 7.35 8.62 10.44
N THR A 355 6.56 7.88 11.21
CA THR A 355 6.70 7.82 12.68
C THR A 355 8.08 7.31 13.08
N GLY A 356 8.59 6.28 12.38
CA GLY A 356 9.90 5.67 12.67
C GLY A 356 11.09 6.63 12.49
N ILE A 357 10.95 7.66 11.65
CA ILE A 357 11.98 8.69 11.43
C ILE A 357 11.64 10.02 12.13
N GLY A 358 10.57 10.09 12.92
CA GLY A 358 10.14 11.30 13.62
C GLY A 358 9.62 12.41 12.71
N ALA A 359 9.15 12.07 11.49
CA ALA A 359 8.58 13.06 10.59
C ALA A 359 7.13 13.46 11.00
N PRO A 360 6.61 14.63 10.57
CA PRO A 360 5.30 15.13 10.98
C PRO A 360 4.16 14.31 10.39
N VAL A 361 3.75 13.25 11.07
CA VAL A 361 2.69 12.32 10.63
C VAL A 361 1.31 12.94 10.58
N GLU A 362 1.12 14.12 11.18
CA GLU A 362 -0.11 14.92 11.09
C GLU A 362 -0.47 15.24 9.64
N VAL A 363 0.51 15.39 8.77
CA VAL A 363 0.32 15.54 7.30
C VAL A 363 -0.48 14.36 6.73
N MET A 364 -0.26 13.15 7.23
CA MET A 364 -1.01 11.97 6.80
C MET A 364 -2.48 12.04 7.21
N GLY A 365 -2.79 12.67 8.35
CA GLY A 365 -4.17 12.95 8.75
C GLY A 365 -4.92 13.80 7.72
N LEU A 366 -4.25 14.80 7.15
CA LEU A 366 -4.80 15.64 6.07
C LEU A 366 -4.95 14.88 4.73
N ILE A 367 -4.07 13.92 4.47
CA ILE A 367 -4.10 13.08 3.26
C ILE A 367 -5.24 12.04 3.33
N LEU A 368 -5.61 11.57 4.51
CA LEU A 368 -6.52 10.43 4.69
C LEU A 368 -7.88 10.54 3.98
N PRO A 369 -8.60 11.68 3.97
CA PRO A 369 -9.84 11.79 3.23
C PRO A 369 -9.68 11.58 1.72
N ILE A 370 -8.60 12.12 1.16
CA ILE A 370 -8.26 11.99 -0.26
C ILE A 370 -7.82 10.56 -0.55
N TYR A 371 -7.10 9.96 0.39
CA TYR A 371 -6.59 8.59 0.25
C TYR A 371 -7.69 7.56 0.02
N THR A 372 -8.89 7.79 0.54
CA THR A 372 -10.03 6.90 0.29
C THR A 372 -10.32 6.70 -1.22
N VAL A 373 -10.14 7.74 -2.02
CA VAL A 373 -10.29 7.68 -3.49
C VAL A 373 -9.02 7.14 -4.14
N ILE A 374 -7.85 7.54 -3.64
CA ILE A 374 -6.55 7.07 -4.12
C ILE A 374 -6.47 5.54 -3.98
N ASP A 375 -6.82 4.98 -2.83
CA ASP A 375 -6.83 3.54 -2.53
C ASP A 375 -7.69 2.72 -3.52
N MET A 376 -8.78 3.29 -4.04
CA MET A 376 -9.58 2.67 -5.10
C MET A 376 -8.76 2.52 -6.39
N VAL A 377 -8.08 3.59 -6.79
CA VAL A 377 -7.29 3.63 -8.02
C VAL A 377 -6.05 2.75 -7.89
N GLU A 378 -5.34 2.83 -6.76
CA GLU A 378 -4.18 1.99 -6.45
C GLU A 378 -4.52 0.50 -6.49
N THR A 379 -5.61 0.10 -5.85
CA THR A 379 -6.01 -1.31 -5.83
C THR A 379 -6.38 -1.81 -7.23
N ALA A 380 -7.06 -0.99 -8.02
CA ALA A 380 -7.36 -1.33 -9.41
C ALA A 380 -6.09 -1.47 -10.26
N GLU A 381 -5.10 -0.58 -10.05
CA GLU A 381 -3.80 -0.60 -10.71
C GLU A 381 -2.99 -1.84 -10.26
N ASN A 382 -2.95 -2.16 -8.96
CA ASN A 382 -2.28 -3.34 -8.44
C ASN A 382 -2.83 -4.63 -9.08
N VAL A 383 -4.15 -4.81 -9.15
CA VAL A 383 -4.78 -5.98 -9.78
C VAL A 383 -4.55 -5.99 -11.30
N TRP A 384 -4.47 -4.83 -11.95
CA TRP A 384 -4.06 -4.74 -13.35
C TRP A 384 -2.60 -5.20 -13.52
N SER A 385 -1.70 -4.77 -12.66
CA SER A 385 -0.31 -5.22 -12.63
C SER A 385 -0.21 -6.74 -12.37
N ASP A 386 -0.97 -7.30 -11.42
CA ASP A 386 -1.04 -8.74 -11.17
C ASP A 386 -1.41 -9.51 -12.44
N SER A 387 -2.39 -8.98 -13.18
CA SER A 387 -2.86 -9.54 -14.44
C SER A 387 -1.78 -9.52 -15.52
N CYS A 388 -1.00 -8.43 -15.59
CA CYS A 388 0.12 -8.28 -16.52
C CYS A 388 1.26 -9.26 -16.18
N VAL A 389 1.65 -9.34 -14.91
CA VAL A 389 2.69 -10.26 -14.42
C VAL A 389 2.30 -11.70 -14.71
N CYS A 390 1.04 -12.06 -14.44
CA CYS A 390 0.53 -13.40 -14.73
C CYS A 390 0.58 -13.74 -16.22
N ALA A 391 0.14 -12.82 -17.09
CA ALA A 391 0.17 -13.02 -18.54
C ALA A 391 1.60 -13.12 -19.10
N MET A 392 2.54 -12.31 -18.61
CA MET A 392 3.94 -12.36 -19.02
C MET A 392 4.61 -13.65 -18.56
N THR A 393 4.37 -14.08 -17.33
CA THR A 393 4.90 -15.34 -16.79
C THR A 393 4.39 -16.56 -17.58
N ASP A 394 3.10 -16.57 -17.92
CA ASP A 394 2.49 -17.65 -18.73
C ASP A 394 3.12 -17.72 -20.13
N LYS A 395 3.30 -16.57 -20.78
CA LYS A 395 3.93 -16.46 -22.10
C LYS A 395 5.37 -16.97 -22.12
N ASP A 396 6.19 -16.59 -21.13
CA ASP A 396 7.60 -16.98 -21.05
C ASP A 396 7.74 -18.50 -20.85
N LEU A 397 6.87 -19.08 -20.03
CA LEU A 397 6.89 -20.54 -19.78
C LEU A 397 6.38 -21.35 -20.96
N ALA A 398 5.43 -20.83 -21.75
CA ALA A 398 4.97 -21.47 -22.99
C ALA A 398 6.08 -21.50 -24.06
N GLY A 399 6.90 -20.45 -24.16
CA GLY A 399 8.03 -20.38 -25.09
C GLY A 399 9.25 -21.23 -24.71
N GLU A 400 9.32 -21.76 -23.49
CA GLU A 400 10.37 -22.67 -23.04
C GLU A 400 9.99 -24.17 -23.16
N ALA A 401 8.74 -24.46 -23.49
CA ALA A 401 8.24 -25.84 -23.67
C ALA A 401 8.35 -26.35 -25.12
N ASP A 402 8.66 -25.43 -26.05
CA ASP A 402 8.97 -25.68 -27.44
C ASP A 402 10.51 -25.69 -27.66
#